data_84bd99cdf77262cc12aaed7884564e07
#
_entry.id   84bd99cdf77262cc12aaed7884564e07
#
_cell.length_a   1.000
_cell.length_b   1.000
_cell.length_c   1.000
_cell.angle_alpha   90.00
_cell.angle_beta   90.00
_cell.angle_gamma   90.00
#
_symmetry.space_group_name_H-M   'P 1'
#
loop_
_entity.id
_entity.type
_entity.pdbx_description
1 polymer ?
#
loop_
_entity_poly.entity_id
_entity_poly.type
_entity_poly.pdbx_seq_one_letter_code
_entity_poly.pdbx_strand_id
1 'polypeptide(L)'
;LALIGLLAVGCAQSLYMQGRRHLQAGRYDPAIDAFYKEIAANPTSIRAWRELGVAYYEKGELGKAEEALKQASSIKPDARTHLYLGLLFEKQEDYGKAVDAYTAALSLRPRGKTASATRAHLDRLISRRIEAEVSWVLDNESAIDADTIPENAIAVANFDGSQLPPELAPIALGLAEFTASDLAKVGALTVVERLRLDAILQELELSESGYVDRSTAPRLGRLMGSRRLVTGTVLSVGDEGLKLDGAVVNTTDSSSHLMEGLEGKLEQFFRLQKQLVFSIIDDLGISLSAAERDAISEVPTESYLAFLAYCRGLDFQRRGMPGPAAREFGEATRLDGNFEQANQQKALSAGPSRDVSYQESFTQLEGAAGEDAAGPQDFTPGLDSRLSTVVVNSGTVPGQTTDQGAGLSPPVVEGVGTVEIRGDLDAQ
;
A
#
# COMPACT_ATOMS: atom_id res chain seq x y z
N LEU A 1 -66.76 16.12 32.65
CA LEU A 1 -66.12 14.85 32.36
C LEU A 1 -65.21 15.02 31.17
N ALA A 2 -63.93 15.35 31.40
CA ALA A 2 -62.90 15.46 30.39
C ALA A 2 -62.13 14.14 30.32
N LEU A 3 -62.23 13.44 29.16
CA LEU A 3 -61.49 12.24 28.85
C LEU A 3 -60.05 12.67 28.45
N ILE A 4 -59.11 12.46 29.36
CA ILE A 4 -57.68 12.58 29.07
C ILE A 4 -57.29 11.28 28.33
N GLY A 5 -57.21 11.38 27.00
CA GLY A 5 -56.60 10.35 26.17
C GLY A 5 -55.07 10.35 26.36
N LEU A 6 -54.57 9.39 27.13
CA LEU A 6 -53.14 9.13 27.24
C LEU A 6 -52.68 8.54 25.90
N LEU A 7 -52.12 9.41 25.05
CA LEU A 7 -51.34 8.99 23.90
C LEU A 7 -50.05 8.31 24.40
N ALA A 8 -50.08 7.00 24.50
CA ALA A 8 -48.88 6.20 24.59
C ALA A 8 -48.08 6.36 23.29
N VAL A 9 -47.23 7.39 23.23
CA VAL A 9 -46.17 7.45 22.22
C VAL A 9 -45.17 6.38 22.59
N GLY A 10 -45.50 5.10 22.24
CA GLY A 10 -44.49 4.07 22.18
C GLY A 10 -43.46 4.49 21.17
N CYS A 11 -42.20 4.69 21.61
CA CYS A 11 -41.07 4.82 20.72
C CYS A 11 -41.03 3.58 19.83
N ALA A 12 -41.68 3.60 18.69
CA ALA A 12 -41.51 2.59 17.67
C ALA A 12 -40.04 2.66 17.23
N GLN A 13 -39.23 1.75 17.74
CA GLN A 13 -37.84 1.65 17.33
C GLN A 13 -37.83 1.42 15.83
N SER A 14 -37.02 2.18 15.09
CA SER A 14 -36.92 2.02 13.65
C SER A 14 -36.60 0.56 13.32
N LEU A 15 -37.15 0.04 12.27
CA LEU A 15 -36.93 -1.36 11.81
C LEU A 15 -35.44 -1.60 11.60
N TYR A 16 -34.71 -0.59 11.12
CA TYR A 16 -33.25 -0.60 11.03
C TYR A 16 -32.58 -0.89 12.38
N MET A 17 -32.96 -0.19 13.45
CA MET A 17 -32.38 -0.42 14.79
C MET A 17 -32.74 -1.79 15.38
N GLN A 18 -33.89 -2.30 15.06
CA GLN A 18 -34.30 -3.68 15.43
C GLN A 18 -33.41 -4.68 14.69
N GLY A 19 -33.25 -4.53 13.38
CA GLY A 19 -32.34 -5.36 12.58
C GLY A 19 -30.92 -5.38 13.14
N ARG A 20 -30.36 -4.22 13.44
CA ARG A 20 -29.01 -4.10 14.02
C ARG A 20 -28.87 -4.81 15.38
N ARG A 21 -29.86 -4.71 16.25
CA ARG A 21 -29.83 -5.44 17.54
C ARG A 21 -29.85 -6.96 17.33
N HIS A 22 -30.62 -7.43 16.37
CA HIS A 22 -30.65 -8.84 16.04
C HIS A 22 -29.33 -9.32 15.49
N LEU A 23 -28.72 -8.53 14.57
CA LEU A 23 -27.41 -8.80 13.98
C LEU A 23 -26.31 -8.87 15.05
N GLN A 24 -26.22 -7.87 15.94
CA GLN A 24 -25.29 -7.85 17.07
C GLN A 24 -25.49 -9.01 18.07
N ALA A 25 -26.68 -9.55 18.14
CA ALA A 25 -26.98 -10.70 18.97
C ALA A 25 -26.79 -12.05 18.24
N GLY A 26 -26.21 -12.07 17.03
CA GLY A 26 -26.02 -13.26 16.20
C GLY A 26 -27.31 -13.87 15.68
N ARG A 27 -28.43 -13.14 15.74
CA ARG A 27 -29.74 -13.60 15.28
C ARG A 27 -29.99 -13.13 13.85
N TYR A 28 -29.38 -13.84 12.89
CA TYR A 28 -29.32 -13.40 11.50
C TYR A 28 -30.68 -13.37 10.81
N ASP A 29 -31.55 -14.41 10.95
CA ASP A 29 -32.86 -14.44 10.31
C ASP A 29 -33.79 -13.31 10.77
N PRO A 30 -33.96 -13.03 12.07
CA PRO A 30 -34.69 -11.85 12.52
C PRO A 30 -34.06 -10.50 12.07
N ALA A 31 -32.73 -10.42 11.91
CA ALA A 31 -32.08 -9.24 11.39
C ALA A 31 -32.43 -9.01 9.92
N ILE A 32 -32.33 -10.06 9.11
CA ILE A 32 -32.69 -10.08 7.68
C ILE A 32 -34.13 -9.62 7.48
N ASP A 33 -35.08 -10.19 8.24
CA ASP A 33 -36.50 -9.82 8.20
C ASP A 33 -36.74 -8.33 8.51
N ALA A 34 -36.04 -7.82 9.52
CA ALA A 34 -36.17 -6.41 9.92
C ALA A 34 -35.59 -5.48 8.84
N PHE A 35 -34.43 -5.84 8.23
CA PHE A 35 -33.85 -5.07 7.14
C PHE A 35 -34.70 -5.10 5.87
N TYR A 36 -35.32 -6.24 5.52
CA TYR A 36 -36.27 -6.28 4.40
C TYR A 36 -37.49 -5.38 4.62
N LYS A 37 -38.02 -5.34 5.83
CA LYS A 37 -39.14 -4.43 6.18
C LYS A 37 -38.72 -2.97 6.09
N GLU A 38 -37.50 -2.63 6.51
CA GLU A 38 -36.94 -1.30 6.38
C GLU A 38 -36.76 -0.92 4.90
N ILE A 39 -36.22 -1.83 4.08
CA ILE A 39 -36.04 -1.64 2.63
C ILE A 39 -37.39 -1.50 1.92
N ALA A 40 -38.39 -2.26 2.31
CA ALA A 40 -39.75 -2.12 1.77
C ALA A 40 -40.35 -0.73 2.05
N ALA A 41 -40.09 -0.17 3.23
CA ALA A 41 -40.49 1.18 3.60
C ALA A 41 -39.61 2.29 2.98
N ASN A 42 -38.34 2.01 2.79
CA ASN A 42 -37.36 2.93 2.22
C ASN A 42 -36.39 2.17 1.28
N PRO A 43 -36.74 1.99 0.01
CA PRO A 43 -35.94 1.24 -0.96
C PRO A 43 -34.54 1.81 -1.24
N THR A 44 -34.34 3.10 -0.98
CA THR A 44 -33.07 3.80 -1.18
C THR A 44 -32.20 3.88 0.09
N SER A 45 -32.55 3.13 1.13
CA SER A 45 -31.76 3.06 2.37
C SER A 45 -30.48 2.28 2.19
N ILE A 46 -29.37 2.98 1.85
CA ILE A 46 -28.04 2.39 1.73
C ILE A 46 -27.66 1.60 2.99
N ARG A 47 -28.00 2.16 4.16
CA ARG A 47 -27.70 1.51 5.46
C ARG A 47 -28.43 0.17 5.59
N ALA A 48 -29.70 0.11 5.23
CA ALA A 48 -30.48 -1.13 5.34
C ALA A 48 -29.97 -2.20 4.37
N TRP A 49 -29.68 -1.83 3.11
CA TRP A 49 -29.08 -2.74 2.13
C TRP A 49 -27.71 -3.24 2.57
N ARG A 50 -26.84 -2.36 3.09
CA ARG A 50 -25.51 -2.74 3.59
C ARG A 50 -25.62 -3.73 4.76
N GLU A 51 -26.42 -3.40 5.79
CA GLU A 51 -26.57 -4.26 6.96
C GLU A 51 -27.26 -5.59 6.61
N LEU A 52 -28.14 -5.61 5.60
CA LEU A 52 -28.70 -6.84 5.04
C LEU A 52 -27.58 -7.71 4.44
N GLY A 53 -26.66 -7.09 3.69
CA GLY A 53 -25.47 -7.77 3.15
C GLY A 53 -24.59 -8.34 4.26
N VAL A 54 -24.35 -7.57 5.32
CA VAL A 54 -23.60 -8.03 6.50
C VAL A 54 -24.31 -9.20 7.18
N ALA A 55 -25.64 -9.16 7.35
CA ALA A 55 -26.39 -10.23 7.95
C ALA A 55 -26.31 -11.55 7.14
N TYR A 56 -26.35 -11.45 5.82
CA TYR A 56 -26.14 -12.60 4.94
C TYR A 56 -24.70 -13.12 4.97
N TYR A 57 -23.71 -12.22 5.02
CA TYR A 57 -22.30 -12.59 5.14
C TYR A 57 -22.06 -13.41 6.43
N GLU A 58 -22.53 -12.92 7.57
CA GLU A 58 -22.41 -13.59 8.87
C GLU A 58 -23.17 -14.94 8.89
N LYS A 59 -24.27 -15.02 8.19
CA LYS A 59 -25.02 -16.27 8.02
C LYS A 59 -24.34 -17.28 7.08
N GLY A 60 -23.34 -16.83 6.30
CA GLY A 60 -22.64 -17.65 5.30
C GLY A 60 -23.31 -17.69 3.92
N GLU A 61 -24.35 -16.91 3.69
CA GLU A 61 -25.07 -16.82 2.42
C GLU A 61 -24.39 -15.79 1.49
N LEU A 62 -23.12 -16.08 1.06
CA LEU A 62 -22.24 -15.13 0.41
C LEU A 62 -22.79 -14.52 -0.88
N GLY A 63 -23.52 -15.30 -1.70
CA GLY A 63 -24.15 -14.77 -2.93
C GLY A 63 -25.20 -13.70 -2.64
N LYS A 64 -26.05 -13.91 -1.62
CA LYS A 64 -27.05 -12.90 -1.23
C LYS A 64 -26.41 -11.69 -0.55
N ALA A 65 -25.29 -11.90 0.18
CA ALA A 65 -24.51 -10.80 0.74
C ALA A 65 -23.97 -9.89 -0.37
N GLU A 66 -23.43 -10.50 -1.44
CA GLU A 66 -22.93 -9.76 -2.61
C GLU A 66 -24.02 -8.94 -3.28
N GLU A 67 -25.18 -9.54 -3.53
CA GLU A 67 -26.33 -8.86 -4.14
C GLU A 67 -26.76 -7.64 -3.30
N ALA A 68 -26.90 -7.81 -1.99
CA ALA A 68 -27.33 -6.75 -1.10
C ALA A 68 -26.29 -5.62 -1.00
N LEU A 69 -24.99 -5.95 -0.92
CA LEU A 69 -23.91 -4.94 -0.89
C LEU A 69 -23.76 -4.21 -2.22
N LYS A 70 -23.89 -4.91 -3.35
CA LYS A 70 -23.91 -4.27 -4.67
C LYS A 70 -25.11 -3.34 -4.84
N GLN A 71 -26.27 -3.73 -4.32
CA GLN A 71 -27.45 -2.88 -4.32
C GLN A 71 -27.21 -1.63 -3.46
N ALA A 72 -26.59 -1.73 -2.30
CA ALA A 72 -26.21 -0.58 -1.49
C ALA A 72 -25.26 0.36 -2.26
N SER A 73 -24.24 -0.19 -2.92
CA SER A 73 -23.26 0.58 -3.70
C SER A 73 -23.89 1.27 -4.93
N SER A 74 -24.86 0.64 -5.59
CA SER A 74 -25.56 1.20 -6.76
C SER A 74 -26.44 2.39 -6.42
N ILE A 75 -26.99 2.47 -5.19
CA ILE A 75 -27.77 3.61 -4.73
C ILE A 75 -26.84 4.83 -4.55
N LYS A 76 -25.73 4.63 -3.87
CA LYS A 76 -24.65 5.64 -3.72
C LYS A 76 -23.37 4.92 -3.31
N PRO A 77 -22.24 5.18 -3.99
CA PRO A 77 -20.93 4.72 -3.55
C PRO A 77 -20.63 5.19 -2.12
N ASP A 78 -20.19 4.26 -1.28
CA ASP A 78 -19.90 4.47 0.13
C ASP A 78 -18.71 3.58 0.54
N ALA A 79 -17.69 4.18 1.14
CA ALA A 79 -16.45 3.51 1.47
C ALA A 79 -16.65 2.29 2.38
N ARG A 80 -17.61 2.36 3.30
CA ARG A 80 -17.93 1.26 4.20
C ARG A 80 -18.57 0.08 3.45
N THR A 81 -19.44 0.36 2.48
CA THR A 81 -20.03 -0.67 1.62
C THR A 81 -18.95 -1.37 0.79
N HIS A 82 -18.01 -0.61 0.21
CA HIS A 82 -16.89 -1.18 -0.54
C HIS A 82 -15.91 -1.96 0.35
N LEU A 83 -15.69 -1.54 1.59
CA LEU A 83 -14.91 -2.33 2.57
C LEU A 83 -15.59 -3.70 2.82
N TYR A 84 -16.91 -3.74 3.02
CA TYR A 84 -17.62 -5.01 3.20
C TYR A 84 -17.62 -5.87 1.93
N LEU A 85 -17.67 -5.28 0.74
CA LEU A 85 -17.47 -6.01 -0.51
C LEU A 85 -16.08 -6.64 -0.57
N GLY A 86 -15.04 -5.90 -0.19
CA GLY A 86 -13.68 -6.41 -0.11
C GLY A 86 -13.56 -7.61 0.83
N LEU A 87 -14.10 -7.52 2.04
CA LEU A 87 -14.12 -8.60 3.01
C LEU A 87 -14.91 -9.84 2.50
N LEU A 88 -16.02 -9.61 1.78
CA LEU A 88 -16.79 -10.66 1.15
C LEU A 88 -15.99 -11.40 0.08
N PHE A 89 -15.31 -10.66 -0.81
CA PHE A 89 -14.49 -11.24 -1.88
C PHE A 89 -13.26 -11.95 -1.32
N GLU A 90 -12.63 -11.45 -0.25
CA GLU A 90 -11.58 -12.21 0.46
C GLU A 90 -12.10 -13.55 0.97
N LYS A 91 -13.31 -13.59 1.53
CA LYS A 91 -13.94 -14.83 2.03
C LYS A 91 -14.31 -15.80 0.91
N GLN A 92 -14.54 -15.28 -0.29
CA GLN A 92 -14.76 -16.06 -1.52
C GLN A 92 -13.44 -16.47 -2.19
N GLU A 93 -12.28 -16.04 -1.65
CA GLU A 93 -10.95 -16.21 -2.22
C GLU A 93 -10.77 -15.51 -3.58
N ASP A 94 -11.66 -14.58 -3.92
CA ASP A 94 -11.55 -13.74 -5.11
C ASP A 94 -10.73 -12.48 -4.77
N TYR A 95 -9.41 -12.67 -4.67
CA TYR A 95 -8.49 -11.63 -4.22
C TYR A 95 -8.41 -10.44 -5.18
N GLY A 96 -8.65 -10.66 -6.49
CA GLY A 96 -8.73 -9.57 -7.47
C GLY A 96 -9.85 -8.60 -7.15
N LYS A 97 -11.08 -9.11 -7.04
CA LYS A 97 -12.23 -8.27 -6.68
C LYS A 97 -12.10 -7.67 -5.27
N ALA A 98 -11.41 -8.36 -4.34
CA ALA A 98 -11.14 -7.81 -3.01
C ALA A 98 -10.24 -6.56 -3.10
N VAL A 99 -9.16 -6.62 -3.88
CA VAL A 99 -8.26 -5.46 -4.13
C VAL A 99 -9.03 -4.31 -4.77
N ASP A 100 -9.85 -4.58 -5.80
CA ASP A 100 -10.68 -3.58 -6.47
C ASP A 100 -11.64 -2.90 -5.48
N ALA A 101 -12.31 -3.69 -4.66
CA ALA A 101 -13.25 -3.17 -3.68
C ALA A 101 -12.57 -2.31 -2.60
N TYR A 102 -11.41 -2.74 -2.09
CA TYR A 102 -10.65 -1.94 -1.13
C TYR A 102 -10.09 -0.66 -1.74
N THR A 103 -9.62 -0.72 -2.97
CA THR A 103 -9.16 0.46 -3.72
C THR A 103 -10.30 1.45 -3.93
N ALA A 104 -11.48 0.96 -4.35
CA ALA A 104 -12.67 1.79 -4.46
C ALA A 104 -13.10 2.39 -3.11
N ALA A 105 -12.98 1.64 -2.01
CA ALA A 105 -13.23 2.18 -0.68
C ALA A 105 -12.28 3.33 -0.33
N LEU A 106 -10.98 3.19 -0.61
CA LEU A 106 -9.97 4.21 -0.32
C LEU A 106 -10.12 5.47 -1.20
N SER A 107 -10.51 5.33 -2.47
CA SER A 107 -10.77 6.46 -3.37
C SER A 107 -11.90 7.38 -2.86
N LEU A 108 -12.82 6.84 -2.06
CA LEU A 108 -13.88 7.60 -1.38
C LEU A 108 -13.40 8.32 -0.11
N ARG A 109 -12.10 8.32 0.17
CA ARG A 109 -11.44 9.02 1.28
C ARG A 109 -12.08 8.73 2.65
N PRO A 110 -12.20 7.44 3.05
CA PRO A 110 -12.74 7.08 4.35
C PRO A 110 -11.87 7.62 5.49
N ARG A 111 -12.47 7.75 6.67
CA ARG A 111 -11.78 8.18 7.90
C ARG A 111 -11.89 7.13 9.00
N GLY A 112 -11.12 7.32 10.07
CA GLY A 112 -11.21 6.48 11.26
C GLY A 112 -11.02 5.00 10.98
N LYS A 113 -11.82 4.17 11.63
CA LYS A 113 -11.70 2.70 11.56
C LYS A 113 -11.90 2.12 10.17
N THR A 114 -12.80 2.70 9.36
CA THR A 114 -13.02 2.26 7.97
C THR A 114 -11.74 2.42 7.14
N ALA A 115 -11.09 3.58 7.20
CA ALA A 115 -9.83 3.82 6.49
C ALA A 115 -8.73 2.86 6.94
N SER A 116 -8.56 2.70 8.25
CA SER A 116 -7.53 1.83 8.84
C SER A 116 -7.74 0.36 8.46
N ALA A 117 -8.98 -0.14 8.61
CA ALA A 117 -9.30 -1.53 8.25
C ALA A 117 -9.09 -1.78 6.75
N THR A 118 -9.57 -0.89 5.87
CA THR A 118 -9.41 -1.04 4.43
C THR A 118 -7.94 -1.12 4.02
N ARG A 119 -7.08 -0.24 4.58
CA ARG A 119 -5.63 -0.28 4.31
C ARG A 119 -5.01 -1.58 4.79
N ALA A 120 -5.31 -2.02 6.02
CA ALA A 120 -4.73 -3.22 6.59
C ALA A 120 -5.07 -4.48 5.77
N HIS A 121 -6.30 -4.59 5.26
CA HIS A 121 -6.69 -5.70 4.39
C HIS A 121 -6.01 -5.63 3.03
N LEU A 122 -5.95 -4.46 2.40
CA LEU A 122 -5.27 -4.27 1.13
C LEU A 122 -3.77 -4.59 1.24
N ASP A 123 -3.09 -4.07 2.26
CA ASP A 123 -1.66 -4.33 2.49
C ASP A 123 -1.38 -5.82 2.70
N ARG A 124 -2.26 -6.53 3.41
CA ARG A 124 -2.14 -7.99 3.60
C ARG A 124 -2.26 -8.75 2.29
N LEU A 125 -3.22 -8.38 1.42
CA LEU A 125 -3.37 -9.02 0.11
C LEU A 125 -2.16 -8.76 -0.78
N ILE A 126 -1.64 -7.53 -0.78
CA ILE A 126 -0.42 -7.17 -1.51
C ILE A 126 0.78 -7.99 -1.00
N SER A 127 0.97 -8.08 0.32
CA SER A 127 2.05 -8.88 0.90
C SER A 127 1.97 -10.35 0.51
N ARG A 128 0.79 -10.97 0.60
CA ARG A 128 0.60 -12.36 0.18
C ARG A 128 0.89 -12.59 -1.30
N ARG A 129 0.51 -11.64 -2.17
CA ARG A 129 0.83 -11.72 -3.59
C ARG A 129 2.34 -11.69 -3.79
N ILE A 130 3.04 -10.75 -3.15
CA ILE A 130 4.49 -10.62 -3.24
C ILE A 130 5.18 -11.89 -2.73
N GLU A 131 4.78 -12.43 -1.58
CA GLU A 131 5.32 -13.68 -1.04
C GLU A 131 5.15 -14.86 -2.04
N ALA A 132 3.97 -15.00 -2.64
CA ALA A 132 3.72 -16.04 -3.64
C ALA A 132 4.56 -15.84 -4.92
N GLU A 133 4.68 -14.61 -5.41
CA GLU A 133 5.52 -14.27 -6.56
C GLU A 133 7.00 -14.54 -6.27
N VAL A 134 7.49 -14.19 -5.10
CA VAL A 134 8.88 -14.41 -4.68
C VAL A 134 9.18 -15.90 -4.58
N SER A 135 8.33 -16.69 -3.91
CA SER A 135 8.48 -18.14 -3.83
C SER A 135 8.56 -18.75 -5.24
N TRP A 136 7.63 -18.37 -6.13
CA TRP A 136 7.64 -18.87 -7.50
C TRP A 136 8.92 -18.50 -8.26
N VAL A 137 9.39 -17.24 -8.14
CA VAL A 137 10.61 -16.76 -8.81
C VAL A 137 11.84 -17.52 -8.33
N LEU A 138 11.95 -17.82 -7.03
CA LEU A 138 13.05 -18.57 -6.46
C LEU A 138 13.04 -20.03 -6.92
N ASP A 139 11.87 -20.67 -6.93
CA ASP A 139 11.72 -22.05 -7.40
C ASP A 139 12.05 -22.22 -8.90
N ASN A 140 11.88 -21.13 -9.68
CA ASN A 140 12.10 -21.11 -11.12
C ASN A 140 13.30 -20.25 -11.55
N GLU A 141 14.23 -19.92 -10.64
CA GLU A 141 15.38 -19.03 -10.91
C GLU A 141 16.17 -19.43 -12.16
N SER A 142 16.38 -20.74 -12.37
CA SER A 142 17.13 -21.26 -13.51
C SER A 142 16.43 -21.09 -14.87
N ALA A 143 15.13 -20.86 -14.86
CA ALA A 143 14.32 -20.66 -16.07
C ALA A 143 14.14 -19.17 -16.42
N ILE A 144 14.61 -18.25 -15.57
CA ILE A 144 14.52 -16.81 -15.82
C ILE A 144 15.53 -16.42 -16.89
N ASP A 145 15.03 -16.01 -18.05
CA ASP A 145 15.84 -15.45 -19.13
C ASP A 145 16.05 -13.95 -18.91
N ALA A 146 17.30 -13.57 -18.62
CA ALA A 146 17.67 -12.17 -18.40
C ALA A 146 17.40 -11.25 -19.61
N ASP A 147 17.39 -11.81 -20.83
CA ASP A 147 17.18 -11.05 -22.05
C ASP A 147 15.70 -10.61 -22.23
N THR A 148 14.78 -11.28 -21.53
CA THR A 148 13.35 -10.92 -21.52
C THR A 148 13.01 -9.78 -20.56
N ILE A 149 13.93 -9.39 -19.68
CA ILE A 149 13.72 -8.30 -18.72
C ILE A 149 13.71 -6.96 -19.47
N PRO A 150 12.68 -6.11 -19.28
CA PRO A 150 12.60 -4.82 -19.96
C PRO A 150 13.82 -3.94 -19.65
N GLU A 151 14.36 -3.26 -20.67
CA GLU A 151 15.56 -2.41 -20.53
C GLU A 151 15.35 -1.23 -19.57
N ASN A 152 14.11 -0.77 -19.43
CA ASN A 152 13.71 0.33 -18.54
C ASN A 152 13.35 -0.13 -17.12
N ALA A 153 13.41 -1.42 -16.82
CA ALA A 153 13.16 -1.94 -15.48
C ALA A 153 14.35 -1.65 -14.55
N ILE A 154 14.06 -0.93 -13.46
CA ILE A 154 15.05 -0.51 -12.47
C ILE A 154 14.59 -0.83 -11.06
N ALA A 155 15.51 -1.30 -10.23
CA ALA A 155 15.29 -1.51 -8.81
C ALA A 155 16.25 -0.66 -7.97
N VAL A 156 15.86 -0.30 -6.76
CA VAL A 156 16.71 0.42 -5.82
C VAL A 156 16.90 -0.43 -4.58
N ALA A 157 18.12 -0.93 -4.37
CA ALA A 157 18.51 -1.66 -3.17
C ALA A 157 18.65 -0.72 -1.96
N ASN A 158 18.68 -1.30 -0.76
CA ASN A 158 19.06 -0.53 0.42
C ASN A 158 20.53 -0.11 0.29
N PHE A 159 20.80 1.13 0.65
CA PHE A 159 22.17 1.61 0.73
C PHE A 159 22.85 1.05 1.98
N ASP A 160 24.15 0.81 1.90
CA ASP A 160 24.94 0.39 3.06
C ASP A 160 25.17 1.58 4.00
N GLY A 161 24.57 1.53 5.16
CA GLY A 161 24.73 2.47 6.26
C GLY A 161 25.50 1.89 7.45
N SER A 162 26.19 0.76 7.27
CA SER A 162 26.87 0.04 8.37
C SER A 162 27.98 0.85 9.05
N GLN A 163 28.52 1.85 8.36
CA GLN A 163 29.54 2.76 8.88
C GLN A 163 28.97 4.07 9.46
N LEU A 164 27.65 4.22 9.48
CA LEU A 164 27.01 5.31 10.18
C LEU A 164 26.91 5.02 11.68
N PRO A 165 26.88 6.04 12.54
CA PRO A 165 26.44 5.87 13.92
C PRO A 165 25.08 5.17 13.97
N PRO A 166 24.81 4.29 14.96
CA PRO A 166 23.59 3.50 15.03
C PRO A 166 22.28 4.32 14.96
N GLU A 167 22.31 5.54 15.50
CA GLU A 167 21.20 6.49 15.48
C GLU A 167 20.94 7.07 14.07
N LEU A 168 21.93 7.06 13.19
CA LEU A 168 21.85 7.54 11.80
C LEU A 168 21.74 6.42 10.77
N ALA A 169 22.05 5.17 11.15
CA ALA A 169 22.00 4.05 10.22
C ALA A 169 20.65 3.91 9.46
N PRO A 170 19.47 4.21 10.05
CA PRO A 170 18.20 4.17 9.34
C PRO A 170 18.08 5.16 8.16
N ILE A 171 18.96 6.19 8.06
CA ILE A 171 18.98 7.13 6.93
C ILE A 171 19.20 6.39 5.60
N ALA A 172 19.98 5.32 5.61
CA ALA A 172 20.25 4.51 4.41
C ALA A 172 18.97 3.90 3.83
N LEU A 173 18.00 3.50 4.69
CA LEU A 173 16.67 3.03 4.26
C LEU A 173 15.85 4.17 3.66
N GLY A 174 15.86 5.34 4.32
CA GLY A 174 15.18 6.53 3.80
C GLY A 174 15.74 6.99 2.45
N LEU A 175 17.07 6.94 2.27
CA LEU A 175 17.70 7.26 0.99
C LEU A 175 17.17 6.35 -0.13
N ALA A 176 17.13 5.05 0.11
CA ALA A 176 16.64 4.10 -0.87
C ALA A 176 15.13 4.30 -1.17
N GLU A 177 14.31 4.55 -0.15
CA GLU A 177 12.87 4.80 -0.31
C GLU A 177 12.60 6.06 -1.15
N PHE A 178 13.24 7.19 -0.83
CA PHE A 178 13.04 8.42 -1.59
C PHE A 178 13.67 8.38 -2.98
N THR A 179 14.79 7.66 -3.16
CA THR A 179 15.37 7.44 -4.49
C THR A 179 14.43 6.63 -5.37
N ALA A 180 13.86 5.54 -4.87
CA ALA A 180 12.89 4.74 -5.61
C ALA A 180 11.61 5.55 -5.93
N SER A 181 11.11 6.31 -4.95
CA SER A 181 9.93 7.17 -5.13
C SER A 181 10.14 8.25 -6.20
N ASP A 182 11.32 8.86 -6.25
CA ASP A 182 11.63 9.88 -7.26
C ASP A 182 11.84 9.27 -8.66
N LEU A 183 12.53 8.13 -8.76
CA LEU A 183 12.67 7.42 -10.03
C LEU A 183 11.32 6.94 -10.59
N ALA A 184 10.36 6.62 -9.73
CA ALA A 184 9.01 6.25 -10.16
C ALA A 184 8.21 7.40 -10.80
N LYS A 185 8.64 8.67 -10.63
CA LYS A 185 8.07 9.83 -11.30
C LYS A 185 8.53 9.99 -12.75
N VAL A 186 9.51 9.18 -13.19
CA VAL A 186 10.07 9.21 -14.54
C VAL A 186 9.29 8.23 -15.42
N GLY A 187 8.50 8.75 -16.34
CA GLY A 187 7.62 7.96 -17.20
C GLY A 187 8.33 6.95 -18.10
N ALA A 188 9.63 7.17 -18.37
CA ALA A 188 10.47 6.25 -19.14
C ALA A 188 10.96 5.04 -18.34
N LEU A 189 10.83 5.05 -17.01
CA LEU A 189 11.30 3.98 -16.13
C LEU A 189 10.14 3.14 -15.58
N THR A 190 10.43 1.87 -15.36
CA THR A 190 9.59 0.95 -14.61
C THR A 190 10.33 0.57 -13.33
N VAL A 191 9.94 1.18 -12.20
CA VAL A 191 10.59 0.94 -10.91
C VAL A 191 9.98 -0.29 -10.26
N VAL A 192 10.84 -1.26 -9.91
CA VAL A 192 10.41 -2.48 -9.20
C VAL A 192 10.07 -2.16 -7.75
N GLU A 193 8.97 -2.72 -7.25
CA GLU A 193 8.50 -2.51 -5.88
C GLU A 193 9.54 -2.94 -4.84
N ARG A 194 9.82 -2.05 -3.88
CA ARG A 194 10.77 -2.32 -2.79
C ARG A 194 10.32 -3.47 -1.90
N LEU A 195 9.03 -3.64 -1.68
CA LEU A 195 8.49 -4.77 -0.92
C LEU A 195 8.89 -6.13 -1.52
N ARG A 196 8.98 -6.22 -2.86
CA ARG A 196 9.45 -7.41 -3.56
C ARG A 196 10.94 -7.64 -3.31
N LEU A 197 11.75 -6.58 -3.32
CA LEU A 197 13.18 -6.68 -2.98
C LEU A 197 13.38 -7.19 -1.56
N ASP A 198 12.72 -6.56 -0.58
CA ASP A 198 12.84 -6.94 0.83
C ASP A 198 12.42 -8.40 1.05
N ALA A 199 11.35 -8.86 0.38
CA ALA A 199 10.90 -10.24 0.45
C ALA A 199 11.91 -11.22 -0.16
N ILE A 200 12.52 -10.91 -1.32
CA ILE A 200 13.56 -11.72 -1.93
C ILE A 200 14.81 -11.79 -1.04
N LEU A 201 15.25 -10.65 -0.48
CA LEU A 201 16.41 -10.60 0.40
C LEU A 201 16.18 -11.40 1.69
N GLN A 202 14.98 -11.35 2.24
CA GLN A 202 14.59 -12.11 3.42
C GLN A 202 14.61 -13.61 3.14
N GLU A 203 14.04 -14.06 2.03
CA GLU A 203 13.97 -15.48 1.65
C GLU A 203 15.34 -16.05 1.33
N LEU A 204 16.24 -15.25 0.74
CA LEU A 204 17.61 -15.64 0.46
C LEU A 204 18.54 -15.56 1.67
N GLU A 205 18.06 -15.17 2.83
CA GLU A 205 18.89 -14.92 4.04
C GLU A 205 20.06 -13.94 3.76
N LEU A 206 19.93 -13.10 2.73
CA LEU A 206 20.96 -12.16 2.31
C LEU A 206 20.91 -10.91 3.19
N SER A 207 21.70 -10.94 4.23
CA SER A 207 22.03 -9.89 5.19
C SER A 207 20.86 -9.17 5.90
N GLU A 208 20.96 -9.02 7.20
CA GLU A 208 20.01 -8.24 8.02
C GLU A 208 19.92 -6.76 7.59
N SER A 209 20.95 -6.23 6.95
CA SER A 209 20.99 -4.85 6.45
C SER A 209 20.20 -4.65 5.15
N GLY A 210 19.92 -5.75 4.39
CA GLY A 210 19.35 -5.67 3.05
C GLY A 210 20.29 -5.00 2.02
N TYR A 211 21.57 -4.82 2.36
CA TYR A 211 22.58 -4.29 1.45
C TYR A 211 22.93 -5.34 0.38
N VAL A 212 23.03 -4.88 -0.85
CA VAL A 212 23.37 -5.69 -2.03
C VAL A 212 24.73 -5.29 -2.53
N ASP A 213 25.70 -6.19 -2.44
CA ASP A 213 26.99 -6.00 -3.05
C ASP A 213 26.95 -6.20 -4.58
N ARG A 214 27.99 -5.75 -5.27
CA ARG A 214 28.05 -5.84 -6.74
C ARG A 214 28.11 -7.27 -7.27
N SER A 215 28.55 -8.24 -6.47
CA SER A 215 28.67 -9.63 -6.89
C SER A 215 27.31 -10.34 -6.89
N THR A 216 26.41 -9.92 -5.99
CA THR A 216 25.05 -10.48 -5.86
C THR A 216 24.02 -9.72 -6.69
N ALA A 217 24.32 -8.46 -7.09
CA ALA A 217 23.42 -7.60 -7.83
C ALA A 217 22.84 -8.22 -9.13
N PRO A 218 23.63 -8.94 -9.97
CA PRO A 218 23.09 -9.56 -11.18
C PRO A 218 22.06 -10.66 -10.90
N ARG A 219 22.27 -11.45 -9.85
CA ARG A 219 21.32 -12.48 -9.42
C ARG A 219 20.03 -11.84 -8.93
N LEU A 220 20.14 -10.88 -8.04
CA LEU A 220 18.99 -10.17 -7.50
C LEU A 220 18.19 -9.43 -8.58
N GLY A 221 18.89 -8.78 -9.52
CA GLY A 221 18.23 -8.10 -10.63
C GLY A 221 17.40 -9.05 -11.48
N ARG A 222 17.90 -10.27 -11.78
CA ARG A 222 17.12 -11.29 -12.47
C ARG A 222 15.89 -11.73 -11.67
N LEU A 223 16.06 -12.04 -10.40
CA LEU A 223 14.95 -12.45 -9.51
C LEU A 223 13.89 -11.35 -9.37
N MET A 224 14.29 -10.10 -9.41
CA MET A 224 13.39 -8.94 -9.37
C MET A 224 12.75 -8.60 -10.72
N GLY A 225 13.23 -9.14 -11.82
CA GLY A 225 12.87 -8.70 -13.16
C GLY A 225 13.35 -7.27 -13.44
N SER A 226 14.53 -6.90 -12.95
CA SER A 226 15.15 -5.58 -13.07
C SER A 226 16.40 -5.65 -13.92
N ARG A 227 16.47 -4.82 -14.99
CA ARG A 227 17.66 -4.70 -15.85
C ARG A 227 18.78 -3.91 -15.18
N ARG A 228 18.42 -2.99 -14.30
CA ARG A 228 19.36 -2.14 -13.57
C ARG A 228 19.04 -2.14 -12.08
N LEU A 229 20.09 -2.20 -11.27
CA LEU A 229 19.98 -2.15 -9.82
C LEU A 229 20.80 -0.95 -9.31
N VAL A 230 20.13 -0.02 -8.66
CA VAL A 230 20.78 1.08 -7.93
C VAL A 230 21.20 0.56 -6.56
N THR A 231 22.46 0.77 -6.21
CA THR A 231 23.02 0.44 -4.90
C THR A 231 24.03 1.52 -4.48
N GLY A 232 24.52 1.49 -3.26
CA GLY A 232 25.51 2.45 -2.80
C GLY A 232 25.78 2.39 -1.30
N THR A 233 26.52 3.38 -0.82
CA THR A 233 26.89 3.50 0.60
C THR A 233 26.57 4.89 1.11
N VAL A 234 26.30 4.98 2.40
CA VAL A 234 26.18 6.24 3.14
C VAL A 234 27.19 6.23 4.25
N LEU A 235 28.07 7.20 4.25
CA LEU A 235 29.18 7.31 5.19
C LEU A 235 29.06 8.63 5.98
N SER A 236 29.50 8.60 7.25
CA SER A 236 29.68 9.82 8.03
C SER A 236 31.04 10.45 7.70
N VAL A 237 31.06 11.75 7.53
CA VAL A 237 32.28 12.53 7.28
C VAL A 237 32.37 13.63 8.32
N GLY A 238 33.31 13.48 9.26
CA GLY A 238 33.40 14.37 10.42
C GLY A 238 32.16 14.23 11.33
N ASP A 239 31.83 15.28 12.07
CA ASP A 239 30.75 15.23 13.08
C ASP A 239 29.36 15.47 12.48
N GLU A 240 29.22 16.19 11.37
CA GLU A 240 27.94 16.61 10.79
C GLU A 240 27.83 16.34 9.26
N GLY A 241 28.84 15.72 8.67
CA GLY A 241 28.89 15.47 7.23
C GLY A 241 28.38 14.09 6.84
N LEU A 242 27.80 14.01 5.65
CA LEU A 242 27.45 12.78 4.95
C LEU A 242 28.14 12.71 3.61
N LYS A 243 28.55 11.51 3.23
CA LYS A 243 28.96 11.16 1.88
C LYS A 243 28.06 10.07 1.35
N LEU A 244 27.51 10.28 0.16
CA LEU A 244 26.70 9.32 -0.58
C LEU A 244 27.51 8.85 -1.78
N ASP A 245 27.80 7.57 -1.84
CA ASP A 245 28.37 6.91 -3.01
C ASP A 245 27.27 6.04 -3.66
N GLY A 246 27.04 6.20 -4.95
CA GLY A 246 26.04 5.47 -5.71
C GLY A 246 26.66 4.64 -6.84
N ALA A 247 25.97 3.60 -7.24
CA ALA A 247 26.27 2.81 -8.43
C ALA A 247 24.99 2.33 -9.10
N VAL A 248 25.00 2.32 -10.43
CA VAL A 248 24.01 1.59 -11.23
C VAL A 248 24.68 0.34 -11.78
N VAL A 249 24.16 -0.82 -11.42
CA VAL A 249 24.65 -2.13 -11.88
C VAL A 249 23.71 -2.63 -12.96
N ASN A 250 24.26 -2.98 -14.12
CA ASN A 250 23.54 -3.72 -15.15
C ASN A 250 23.50 -5.20 -14.75
N THR A 251 22.30 -5.74 -14.60
CA THR A 251 22.10 -7.09 -14.07
C THR A 251 22.32 -8.19 -15.11
N THR A 252 22.48 -7.85 -16.39
CA THR A 252 22.73 -8.80 -17.47
C THR A 252 24.21 -9.08 -17.65
N ASP A 253 25.05 -8.05 -17.71
CA ASP A 253 26.50 -8.16 -17.99
C ASP A 253 27.37 -7.86 -16.76
N SER A 254 26.78 -7.55 -15.62
CA SER A 254 27.47 -7.17 -14.37
C SER A 254 28.30 -5.90 -14.48
N SER A 255 28.18 -5.14 -15.56
CA SER A 255 28.83 -3.82 -15.65
C SER A 255 28.25 -2.88 -14.61
N SER A 256 29.06 -1.96 -14.10
CA SER A 256 28.63 -1.00 -13.09
C SER A 256 29.20 0.38 -13.39
N HIS A 257 28.32 1.38 -13.34
CA HIS A 257 28.68 2.77 -13.36
C HIS A 257 28.68 3.33 -11.94
N LEU A 258 29.85 3.84 -11.53
CA LEU A 258 30.03 4.51 -10.26
C LEU A 258 29.73 5.99 -10.43
N MET A 259 28.91 6.52 -9.53
CA MET A 259 28.69 7.95 -9.44
C MET A 259 29.73 8.57 -8.54
N GLU A 260 30.14 9.81 -8.86
CA GLU A 260 30.98 10.58 -7.97
C GLU A 260 30.33 10.75 -6.60
N GLY A 261 31.11 10.55 -5.53
CA GLY A 261 30.67 10.70 -4.17
C GLY A 261 30.13 12.10 -3.89
N LEU A 262 28.90 12.18 -3.44
CA LEU A 262 28.24 13.43 -3.09
C LEU A 262 28.46 13.71 -1.62
N GLU A 263 29.07 14.85 -1.29
CA GLU A 263 29.33 15.24 0.09
C GLU A 263 28.55 16.49 0.49
N GLY A 264 28.12 16.52 1.73
CA GLY A 264 27.41 17.67 2.30
C GLY A 264 27.05 17.47 3.76
N LYS A 265 26.42 18.47 4.34
CA LYS A 265 25.92 18.39 5.72
C LYS A 265 24.67 17.52 5.79
N LEU A 266 24.45 16.95 6.98
CA LEU A 266 23.31 16.10 7.28
C LEU A 266 21.96 16.82 7.04
N GLU A 267 21.86 18.12 7.37
CA GLU A 267 20.66 18.92 7.10
C GLU A 267 20.40 19.13 5.59
N GLN A 268 21.40 18.87 4.76
CA GLN A 268 21.30 18.96 3.31
C GLN A 268 20.99 17.61 2.66
N PHE A 269 20.54 16.63 3.44
CA PHE A 269 20.28 15.26 2.97
C PHE A 269 19.46 15.23 1.68
N PHE A 270 18.31 15.91 1.64
CA PHE A 270 17.46 15.90 0.45
C PHE A 270 18.13 16.53 -0.77
N ARG A 271 18.97 17.53 -0.58
CA ARG A 271 19.77 18.08 -1.69
C ARG A 271 20.71 17.03 -2.27
N LEU A 272 21.41 16.27 -1.40
CA LEU A 272 22.30 15.19 -1.83
C LEU A 272 21.50 14.06 -2.49
N GLN A 273 20.36 13.69 -1.92
CA GLN A 273 19.48 12.66 -2.47
C GLN A 273 18.95 13.04 -3.86
N LYS A 274 18.52 14.30 -4.07
CA LYS A 274 18.07 14.77 -5.39
C LYS A 274 19.23 14.79 -6.40
N GLN A 275 20.43 15.21 -5.99
CA GLN A 275 21.62 15.12 -6.85
C GLN A 275 21.91 13.68 -7.26
N LEU A 276 21.80 12.71 -6.33
CA LEU A 276 21.96 11.29 -6.65
C LEU A 276 20.92 10.83 -7.68
N VAL A 277 19.65 11.17 -7.49
CA VAL A 277 18.59 10.81 -8.43
C VAL A 277 18.84 11.38 -9.83
N PHE A 278 19.19 12.67 -9.94
CA PHE A 278 19.51 13.26 -11.23
C PHE A 278 20.75 12.63 -11.87
N SER A 279 21.79 12.30 -11.08
CA SER A 279 22.96 11.58 -11.59
C SER A 279 22.61 10.19 -12.12
N ILE A 280 21.69 9.47 -11.47
CA ILE A 280 21.16 8.18 -11.95
C ILE A 280 20.47 8.37 -13.30
N ILE A 281 19.59 9.36 -13.41
CA ILE A 281 18.80 9.63 -14.62
C ILE A 281 19.71 10.04 -15.78
N ASP A 282 20.72 10.87 -15.51
CA ASP A 282 21.70 11.29 -16.50
C ASP A 282 22.58 10.11 -16.99
N ASP A 283 23.01 9.23 -16.07
CA ASP A 283 23.75 7.99 -16.40
C ASP A 283 22.91 7.04 -17.29
N LEU A 284 21.61 7.00 -17.07
CA LEU A 284 20.68 6.23 -17.88
C LEU A 284 20.39 6.88 -19.25
N GLY A 285 20.88 8.09 -19.52
CA GLY A 285 20.64 8.83 -20.74
C GLY A 285 19.18 9.27 -20.93
N ILE A 286 18.42 9.42 -19.86
CA ILE A 286 17.00 9.76 -19.90
C ILE A 286 16.82 11.28 -19.88
N SER A 287 16.05 11.79 -20.85
CA SER A 287 15.66 13.19 -20.90
C SER A 287 14.35 13.41 -20.16
N LEU A 288 14.39 14.22 -19.10
CA LEU A 288 13.21 14.56 -18.30
C LEU A 288 12.40 15.70 -18.94
N SER A 289 11.09 15.60 -18.91
CA SER A 289 10.18 16.73 -19.09
C SER A 289 10.32 17.75 -17.95
N ALA A 290 9.84 18.97 -18.16
CA ALA A 290 9.83 20.00 -17.09
C ALA A 290 8.97 19.53 -15.90
N ALA A 291 7.82 18.90 -16.14
CA ALA A 291 6.94 18.40 -15.09
C ALA A 291 7.58 17.29 -14.25
N GLU A 292 8.31 16.34 -14.87
CA GLU A 292 9.03 15.29 -14.14
C GLU A 292 10.18 15.89 -13.32
N ARG A 293 10.91 16.85 -13.87
CA ARG A 293 11.99 17.53 -13.14
C ARG A 293 11.47 18.29 -11.93
N ASP A 294 10.37 19.02 -12.08
CA ASP A 294 9.71 19.73 -10.99
C ASP A 294 9.24 18.77 -9.92
N ALA A 295 8.54 17.69 -10.31
CA ALA A 295 8.05 16.66 -9.39
C ALA A 295 9.18 15.98 -8.60
N ILE A 296 10.31 15.64 -9.26
CA ILE A 296 11.49 15.06 -8.60
C ILE A 296 12.11 16.08 -7.63
N SER A 297 12.11 17.36 -7.96
CA SER A 297 12.72 18.42 -7.14
C SER A 297 11.96 18.71 -5.85
N GLU A 298 10.71 18.29 -5.74
CA GLU A 298 9.92 18.43 -4.50
C GLU A 298 10.58 17.69 -3.34
N VAL A 299 10.69 18.38 -2.20
CA VAL A 299 11.26 17.84 -0.95
C VAL A 299 10.13 17.38 -0.06
N PRO A 300 10.13 16.11 0.39
CA PRO A 300 9.03 15.56 1.20
C PRO A 300 8.84 16.24 2.55
N THR A 301 9.92 16.75 3.14
CA THR A 301 9.93 17.52 4.38
C THR A 301 11.18 18.39 4.47
N GLU A 302 11.05 19.60 4.98
CA GLU A 302 12.19 20.46 5.31
C GLU A 302 12.73 20.18 6.71
N SER A 303 12.01 19.40 7.52
CA SER A 303 12.41 19.05 8.87
C SER A 303 13.31 17.81 8.89
N TYR A 304 14.60 18.03 9.08
CA TYR A 304 15.55 16.94 9.23
C TYR A 304 15.20 15.97 10.35
N LEU A 305 14.68 16.49 11.50
CA LEU A 305 14.25 15.65 12.61
C LEU A 305 13.02 14.81 12.25
N ALA A 306 12.08 15.35 11.46
CA ALA A 306 10.95 14.59 10.95
C ALA A 306 11.40 13.47 10.01
N PHE A 307 12.37 13.76 9.14
CA PHE A 307 12.98 12.76 8.28
C PHE A 307 13.66 11.63 9.08
N LEU A 308 14.46 11.96 10.10
CA LEU A 308 15.10 10.94 10.95
C LEU A 308 14.07 10.05 11.68
N ALA A 309 13.01 10.65 12.22
CA ALA A 309 11.94 9.88 12.84
C ALA A 309 11.27 8.96 11.80
N TYR A 310 11.03 9.45 10.58
CA TYR A 310 10.49 8.63 9.50
C TYR A 310 11.41 7.43 9.17
N CYS A 311 12.72 7.64 9.05
CA CYS A 311 13.68 6.58 8.77
C CYS A 311 13.71 5.51 9.90
N ARG A 312 13.64 5.92 11.17
CA ARG A 312 13.51 4.98 12.30
C ARG A 312 12.20 4.21 12.22
N GLY A 313 11.11 4.85 11.80
CA GLY A 313 9.84 4.20 11.54
C GLY A 313 9.94 3.09 10.49
N LEU A 314 10.64 3.35 9.38
CA LEU A 314 10.91 2.36 8.33
C LEU A 314 11.74 1.17 8.88
N ASP A 315 12.77 1.44 9.69
CA ASP A 315 13.60 0.38 10.28
C ASP A 315 12.77 -0.51 11.23
N PHE A 316 11.95 0.06 12.10
CA PHE A 316 11.05 -0.72 12.94
C PHE A 316 10.02 -1.51 12.14
N GLN A 317 9.49 -0.94 11.06
CA GLN A 317 8.55 -1.63 10.18
C GLN A 317 9.21 -2.84 9.51
N ARG A 318 10.44 -2.70 9.00
CA ARG A 318 11.22 -3.79 8.40
C ARG A 318 11.50 -4.91 9.39
N ARG A 319 11.76 -4.58 10.65
CA ARG A 319 11.95 -5.56 11.75
C ARG A 319 10.64 -6.18 12.24
N GLY A 320 9.51 -5.92 11.61
CA GLY A 320 8.21 -6.45 12.02
C GLY A 320 7.68 -5.87 13.33
N MET A 321 8.07 -4.66 13.71
CA MET A 321 7.73 -3.99 14.95
C MET A 321 6.72 -2.83 14.71
N PRO A 322 5.44 -3.12 14.40
CA PRO A 322 4.48 -2.08 13.98
C PRO A 322 4.19 -1.03 15.08
N GLY A 323 4.18 -1.42 16.33
CA GLY A 323 3.95 -0.48 17.44
C GLY A 323 5.03 0.60 17.58
N PRO A 324 6.33 0.25 17.67
CA PRO A 324 7.43 1.19 17.56
C PRO A 324 7.41 2.01 16.26
N ALA A 325 7.16 1.39 15.11
CA ALA A 325 7.07 2.08 13.82
C ALA A 325 5.99 3.18 13.83
N ALA A 326 4.78 2.87 14.32
CA ALA A 326 3.69 3.84 14.45
C ALA A 326 4.05 5.04 15.33
N ARG A 327 4.85 4.83 16.42
CA ARG A 327 5.30 5.93 17.26
C ARG A 327 6.28 6.84 16.53
N GLU A 328 7.25 6.29 15.82
CA GLU A 328 8.23 7.06 15.07
C GLU A 328 7.59 7.82 13.90
N PHE A 329 6.68 7.20 13.14
CA PHE A 329 5.90 7.91 12.13
C PHE A 329 5.00 8.98 12.75
N GLY A 330 4.45 8.72 13.95
CA GLY A 330 3.72 9.72 14.74
C GLY A 330 4.59 10.90 15.14
N GLU A 331 5.84 10.67 15.53
CA GLU A 331 6.81 11.72 15.82
C GLU A 331 7.19 12.51 14.58
N ALA A 332 7.41 11.85 13.43
CA ALA A 332 7.66 12.51 12.17
C ALA A 332 6.51 13.46 11.79
N THR A 333 5.24 13.01 11.92
CA THR A 333 4.07 13.87 11.65
C THR A 333 3.88 14.98 12.67
N ARG A 334 4.35 14.80 13.90
CA ARG A 334 4.32 15.86 14.92
C ARG A 334 5.34 16.96 14.63
N LEU A 335 6.50 16.59 14.11
CA LEU A 335 7.59 17.50 13.75
C LEU A 335 7.31 18.24 12.43
N ASP A 336 6.63 17.60 11.51
CA ASP A 336 6.15 18.19 10.26
C ASP A 336 4.80 17.56 9.86
N GLY A 337 3.73 18.32 10.06
CA GLY A 337 2.35 17.91 9.73
C GLY A 337 2.10 17.74 8.23
N ASN A 338 2.92 18.36 7.38
CA ASN A 338 2.83 18.28 5.92
C ASN A 338 3.62 17.12 5.34
N PHE A 339 4.39 16.40 6.15
CA PHE A 339 5.15 15.23 5.70
C PHE A 339 4.20 14.08 5.36
N GLU A 340 3.78 14.05 4.10
CA GLU A 340 2.70 13.18 3.64
C GLU A 340 3.03 11.70 3.77
N GLN A 341 4.25 11.27 3.40
CA GLN A 341 4.69 9.88 3.53
C GLN A 341 4.68 9.42 5.00
N ALA A 342 5.05 10.28 5.95
CA ALA A 342 4.96 9.97 7.37
C ALA A 342 3.50 9.82 7.85
N ASN A 343 2.60 10.67 7.37
CA ASN A 343 1.17 10.58 7.66
C ASN A 343 0.58 9.26 7.13
N GLN A 344 0.97 8.84 5.94
CA GLN A 344 0.54 7.58 5.32
C GLN A 344 1.06 6.37 6.11
N GLN A 345 2.37 6.33 6.41
CA GLN A 345 2.99 5.23 7.15
C GLN A 345 2.44 5.10 8.58
N LYS A 346 2.20 6.22 9.27
CA LYS A 346 1.52 6.25 10.57
C LYS A 346 0.14 5.61 10.49
N ALA A 347 -0.64 5.94 9.46
CA ALA A 347 -1.98 5.38 9.26
C ALA A 347 -1.94 3.87 8.99
N LEU A 348 -0.94 3.39 8.24
CA LEU A 348 -0.72 1.96 7.97
C LEU A 348 -0.28 1.21 9.23
N SER A 349 0.66 1.77 9.99
CA SER A 349 1.20 1.13 11.20
C SER A 349 0.21 1.14 12.40
N ALA A 350 -0.76 2.05 12.42
CA ALA A 350 -1.80 2.12 13.43
C ALA A 350 -2.98 1.17 13.17
N GLY A 351 -2.98 0.47 12.03
CA GLY A 351 -3.97 -0.55 11.68
C GLY A 351 -3.94 -1.75 12.65
N PRO A 352 -5.02 -2.55 12.69
CA PRO A 352 -5.01 -3.79 13.44
C PRO A 352 -3.85 -4.67 12.96
N SER A 353 -3.22 -5.39 13.90
CA SER A 353 -2.11 -6.30 13.61
C SER A 353 -2.48 -7.26 12.45
N ARG A 354 -1.48 -7.72 11.69
CA ARG A 354 -1.64 -8.61 10.52
C ARG A 354 -2.53 -9.85 10.76
N ASP A 355 -2.78 -10.18 12.03
CA ASP A 355 -3.55 -11.37 12.45
C ASP A 355 -5.02 -11.12 12.79
N VAL A 356 -5.58 -9.94 12.47
CA VAL A 356 -7.00 -9.68 12.74
C VAL A 356 -7.86 -10.55 11.83
N SER A 357 -8.64 -11.46 12.45
CA SER A 357 -9.56 -12.33 11.71
C SER A 357 -10.66 -11.50 11.04
N TYR A 358 -11.25 -12.02 9.95
CA TYR A 358 -12.40 -11.40 9.28
C TYR A 358 -13.52 -11.04 10.27
N GLN A 359 -13.77 -11.93 11.23
CA GLN A 359 -14.82 -11.79 12.23
C GLN A 359 -14.55 -10.64 13.20
N GLU A 360 -13.29 -10.43 13.59
CA GLU A 360 -12.89 -9.29 14.43
C GLU A 360 -12.99 -7.97 13.67
N SER A 361 -12.63 -7.93 12.39
CA SER A 361 -12.78 -6.74 11.55
C SER A 361 -14.25 -6.34 11.40
N PHE A 362 -15.16 -7.29 11.19
CA PHE A 362 -16.59 -7.04 11.16
C PHE A 362 -17.10 -6.52 12.51
N THR A 363 -16.75 -7.17 13.61
CA THR A 363 -17.19 -6.80 14.96
C THR A 363 -16.69 -5.41 15.36
N GLN A 364 -15.43 -5.08 15.03
CA GLN A 364 -14.85 -3.77 15.31
C GLN A 364 -15.50 -2.64 14.50
N LEU A 365 -15.87 -2.93 13.23
CA LEU A 365 -16.55 -1.97 12.36
C LEU A 365 -17.99 -1.72 12.81
N GLU A 366 -18.68 -2.72 13.31
CA GLU A 366 -20.02 -2.57 13.86
C GLU A 366 -20.06 -1.70 15.11
N GLY A 367 -19.05 -1.81 16.00
CA GLY A 367 -18.93 -0.96 17.18
C GLY A 367 -18.71 0.53 16.87
N ALA A 368 -18.24 0.85 15.67
CA ALA A 368 -17.90 2.23 15.24
C ALA A 368 -19.03 2.98 14.51
N ALA A 369 -20.23 2.44 14.44
CA ALA A 369 -21.34 2.98 13.66
C ALA A 369 -21.80 4.41 14.05
N GLY A 370 -21.23 5.02 15.10
CA GLY A 370 -21.55 6.36 15.55
C GLY A 370 -20.55 7.48 15.17
N GLU A 371 -19.35 7.14 14.66
CA GLU A 371 -18.26 8.11 14.51
C GLU A 371 -18.16 8.78 13.13
N ASP A 372 -18.87 8.29 12.11
CA ASP A 372 -18.80 8.82 10.74
C ASP A 372 -19.57 10.14 10.50
N ALA A 373 -20.08 10.80 11.55
CA ALA A 373 -20.96 11.97 11.43
C ALA A 373 -20.26 13.35 11.49
N ALA A 374 -18.94 13.43 11.57
CA ALA A 374 -18.21 14.70 11.61
C ALA A 374 -17.83 15.18 10.19
N GLY A 375 -18.22 16.41 9.88
CA GLY A 375 -18.13 17.08 8.58
C GLY A 375 -16.71 17.31 8.00
N PRO A 376 -16.59 17.98 6.83
CA PRO A 376 -15.40 17.96 6.00
C PRO A 376 -14.24 18.76 6.62
N GLN A 377 -13.09 18.16 6.71
CA GLN A 377 -11.80 18.85 6.83
C GLN A 377 -10.86 18.31 5.74
N ASP A 378 -10.18 19.24 5.09
CA ASP A 378 -9.33 19.05 3.94
C ASP A 378 -8.23 18.01 4.18
N PHE A 379 -8.14 17.04 3.26
CA PHE A 379 -7.00 16.14 3.13
C PHE A 379 -6.51 16.16 1.68
N THR A 380 -5.24 16.42 1.51
CA THR A 380 -4.50 16.49 0.25
C THR A 380 -4.21 15.12 -0.38
N PRO A 381 -3.98 15.05 -1.69
CA PRO A 381 -3.95 13.82 -2.49
C PRO A 381 -2.58 13.13 -2.45
N GLY A 382 -2.38 12.17 -1.54
CA GLY A 382 -1.13 11.42 -1.45
C GLY A 382 -1.26 9.90 -1.52
N LEU A 383 -2.50 9.40 -1.61
CA LEU A 383 -2.74 7.96 -1.70
C LEU A 383 -2.50 7.41 -3.10
N ASP A 384 -2.56 8.27 -4.13
CA ASP A 384 -2.46 7.87 -5.54
C ASP A 384 -1.08 7.35 -5.93
N SER A 385 0.00 7.80 -5.28
CA SER A 385 1.36 7.39 -5.65
C SER A 385 1.68 5.92 -5.28
N ARG A 386 1.12 5.39 -4.19
CA ARG A 386 1.32 3.97 -3.82
C ARG A 386 0.39 3.04 -4.57
N LEU A 387 -0.86 3.46 -4.80
CA LEU A 387 -1.80 2.69 -5.60
C LEU A 387 -1.36 2.65 -7.07
N SER A 388 -0.83 3.76 -7.61
CA SER A 388 -0.28 3.79 -8.97
C SER A 388 0.98 2.93 -9.10
N THR A 389 1.83 2.82 -8.06
CA THR A 389 3.03 1.96 -8.09
C THR A 389 2.66 0.47 -7.99
N VAL A 390 1.60 0.12 -7.25
CA VAL A 390 1.11 -1.26 -7.15
C VAL A 390 0.51 -1.76 -8.46
N VAL A 391 -0.04 -0.85 -9.27
CA VAL A 391 -0.79 -1.21 -10.49
C VAL A 391 0.09 -1.32 -11.74
N VAL A 392 1.24 -0.67 -11.77
CA VAL A 392 2.01 -0.51 -13.01
C VAL A 392 2.72 -1.79 -13.49
N ASN A 393 2.79 -2.88 -12.71
CA ASN A 393 3.57 -4.04 -13.14
C ASN A 393 2.91 -5.42 -12.96
N SER A 394 1.62 -5.54 -13.18
CA SER A 394 0.97 -6.85 -13.31
C SER A 394 1.10 -7.47 -14.72
N GLY A 395 1.86 -6.85 -15.59
CA GLY A 395 2.10 -7.34 -16.95
C GLY A 395 3.51 -7.89 -17.08
N THR A 396 3.63 -9.20 -17.17
CA THR A 396 4.79 -9.99 -17.56
C THR A 396 5.82 -10.26 -16.46
N VAL A 397 5.62 -11.36 -15.78
CA VAL A 397 6.74 -12.14 -15.26
C VAL A 397 7.67 -12.46 -16.43
N PRO A 398 9.01 -12.29 -16.32
CA PRO A 398 9.93 -12.69 -17.38
C PRO A 398 9.66 -14.14 -17.79
N GLY A 399 9.29 -14.40 -19.04
CA GLY A 399 8.98 -15.72 -19.55
C GLY A 399 7.57 -15.94 -20.12
N GLN A 400 6.66 -14.99 -20.05
CA GLN A 400 5.37 -15.09 -20.74
C GLN A 400 5.49 -14.59 -22.18
N THR A 401 5.74 -15.49 -23.11
CA THR A 401 5.40 -15.29 -24.52
C THR A 401 3.95 -15.71 -24.74
N THR A 402 3.15 -14.83 -25.35
CA THR A 402 1.76 -15.10 -25.77
C THR A 402 1.70 -16.03 -26.99
N ASP A 403 2.41 -17.16 -26.96
CA ASP A 403 2.28 -18.15 -28.02
C ASP A 403 2.22 -19.56 -27.42
N GLN A 404 1.33 -20.38 -27.99
CA GLN A 404 0.95 -21.71 -27.54
C GLN A 404 2.14 -22.68 -27.49
N GLY A 405 2.79 -22.77 -26.33
CA GLY A 405 3.81 -23.75 -26.04
C GLY A 405 4.10 -23.78 -24.57
N ALA A 406 4.05 -24.94 -23.95
CA ALA A 406 4.18 -25.21 -22.52
C ALA A 406 5.24 -24.35 -21.81
N GLY A 407 4.90 -23.10 -21.52
CA GLY A 407 5.70 -22.17 -20.73
C GLY A 407 5.22 -22.24 -19.27
N LEU A 408 6.15 -22.32 -18.34
CA LEU A 408 5.90 -22.22 -16.92
C LEU A 408 5.28 -20.86 -16.61
N SER A 409 3.99 -20.84 -16.37
CA SER A 409 3.32 -19.65 -15.82
C SER A 409 3.38 -19.73 -14.30
N PRO A 410 3.60 -18.58 -13.59
CA PRO A 410 3.44 -18.56 -12.14
C PRO A 410 2.02 -19.02 -11.80
N PRO A 411 1.82 -19.64 -10.63
CA PRO A 411 0.48 -19.91 -10.17
C PRO A 411 -0.25 -18.58 -10.15
N VAL A 412 -1.21 -18.43 -11.06
CA VAL A 412 -2.20 -17.37 -10.95
C VAL A 412 -2.87 -17.69 -9.61
N VAL A 413 -2.71 -16.84 -8.63
CA VAL A 413 -3.63 -16.82 -7.49
C VAL A 413 -4.93 -16.42 -8.16
N GLU A 414 -5.78 -17.43 -8.49
CA GLU A 414 -7.02 -17.21 -9.20
C GLU A 414 -7.76 -16.10 -8.48
N GLY A 415 -8.00 -15.00 -9.18
CA GLY A 415 -8.71 -13.85 -8.65
C GLY A 415 -7.92 -12.56 -8.50
N VAL A 416 -6.60 -12.49 -8.76
CA VAL A 416 -5.90 -11.20 -8.81
C VAL A 416 -5.89 -10.71 -10.25
N GLY A 417 -6.99 -10.06 -10.65
CA GLY A 417 -7.08 -9.38 -11.94
C GLY A 417 -6.16 -8.15 -11.99
N THR A 418 -5.70 -7.84 -13.18
CA THR A 418 -4.97 -6.60 -13.50
C THR A 418 -5.90 -5.41 -13.26
N VAL A 419 -5.60 -4.57 -12.29
CA VAL A 419 -6.29 -3.29 -12.09
C VAL A 419 -5.53 -2.23 -12.88
N GLU A 420 -6.00 -1.89 -14.08
CA GLU A 420 -5.61 -0.65 -14.75
C GLU A 420 -6.35 0.51 -14.10
N ILE A 421 -5.67 1.29 -13.27
CA ILE A 421 -6.17 2.60 -12.86
C ILE A 421 -5.68 3.62 -13.89
N ARG A 422 -6.47 3.86 -14.91
CA ARG A 422 -6.30 5.04 -15.76
C ARG A 422 -6.79 6.25 -14.97
N GLY A 423 -5.87 7.02 -14.42
CA GLY A 423 -6.17 8.39 -14.00
C GLY A 423 -6.27 9.26 -15.25
N ASP A 424 -7.47 9.68 -15.63
CA ASP A 424 -7.63 10.80 -16.55
C ASP A 424 -7.13 12.08 -15.85
N LEU A 425 -5.93 12.49 -16.21
CA LEU A 425 -5.34 13.79 -15.91
C LEU A 425 -5.81 14.83 -16.95
N ASP A 426 -7.12 14.95 -17.15
CA ASP A 426 -7.67 16.07 -17.90
C ASP A 426 -9.05 16.43 -17.34
N ALA A 427 -9.06 17.40 -16.42
CA ALA A 427 -10.18 18.36 -16.29
C ALA A 427 -9.85 19.44 -15.26
N GLN A 428 -9.43 20.63 -15.78
CA GLN A 428 -9.65 22.01 -15.30
C GLN A 428 -9.33 22.31 -13.82
#